data_05e7b64531c1e1cf84f60e32421743fb
#
_entry.id   05e7b64531c1e1cf84f60e32421743fb
#
_cell.length_a   1.000
_cell.length_b   1.000
_cell.length_c   1.000
_cell.angle_alpha   90.00
_cell.angle_beta   90.00
_cell.angle_gamma   90.00
#
_symmetry.space_group_name_H-M   'P 1'
#
loop_
_entity.id
_entity.type
_entity.pdbx_description
1 polymer ?
#
loop_
_entity_poly.entity_id
_entity_poly.type
_entity_poly.pdbx_seq_one_letter_code
_entity_poly.pdbx_strand_id
1 'polypeptide(L)'
;MQTYQLNILYIEPFYSGSHKQWIDSYQKYSHHNITILSLPGKKWKWRMHGGAITLAQEYNEIKNKFDIILCSDMLNLPVFKAVSYDNLCNSKIIMYFHENQLSYPWSPMDKDLELKRDLHYYYINYTSSLISDHNYFNSNYH
;
A
#
# COMPACT_ATOMS: atom_id res chain seq x y z
N MET A 1 -17.15 -0.14 28.08
CA MET A 1 -15.79 -0.09 27.51
C MET A 1 -15.71 1.08 26.55
N GLN A 2 -14.86 2.06 26.78
CA GLN A 2 -14.58 3.08 25.77
C GLN A 2 -13.84 2.41 24.62
N THR A 3 -14.48 2.27 23.48
CA THR A 3 -13.82 1.79 22.26
C THR A 3 -12.87 2.89 21.79
N TYR A 4 -11.59 2.61 21.85
CA TYR A 4 -10.56 3.56 21.40
C TYR A 4 -10.68 3.69 19.87
N GLN A 5 -10.94 4.91 19.41
CA GLN A 5 -11.07 5.20 17.99
C GLN A 5 -9.73 5.70 17.45
N LEU A 6 -9.14 4.97 16.48
CA LEU A 6 -7.89 5.33 15.85
C LEU A 6 -8.13 6.15 14.58
N ASN A 7 -7.17 7.01 14.25
CA ASN A 7 -7.08 7.67 12.96
C ASN A 7 -6.14 6.87 12.06
N ILE A 8 -6.66 6.29 11.01
CA ILE A 8 -5.93 5.40 10.10
C ILE A 8 -5.87 6.05 8.72
N LEU A 9 -4.66 6.18 8.17
CA LEU A 9 -4.46 6.52 6.77
C LEU A 9 -4.26 5.22 5.98
N TYR A 10 -5.08 4.99 4.96
CA TYR A 10 -4.85 3.92 4.00
C TYR A 10 -4.25 4.47 2.72
N ILE A 11 -3.14 3.88 2.26
CA ILE A 11 -2.42 4.31 1.07
C ILE A 11 -2.53 3.24 -0.01
N GLU A 12 -3.13 3.62 -1.15
CA GLU A 12 -3.40 2.71 -2.26
C GLU A 12 -2.99 3.30 -3.60
N PRO A 13 -1.87 2.88 -4.18
CA PRO A 13 -1.46 3.33 -5.52
C PRO A 13 -2.37 2.85 -6.65
N PHE A 14 -3.15 1.79 -6.42
CA PHE A 14 -4.00 1.16 -7.44
C PHE A 14 -5.44 0.97 -6.94
N TYR A 15 -6.15 2.08 -6.74
CA TYR A 15 -7.51 2.08 -6.21
C TYR A 15 -8.52 1.61 -7.26
N SER A 16 -8.64 0.28 -7.39
CA SER A 16 -9.53 -0.40 -8.34
C SER A 16 -9.79 -1.84 -7.91
N GLY A 17 -10.80 -2.47 -8.50
CA GLY A 17 -11.10 -3.89 -8.31
C GLY A 17 -11.22 -4.31 -6.85
N SER A 18 -10.57 -5.42 -6.50
CA SER A 18 -10.56 -6.00 -5.14
C SER A 18 -9.96 -5.06 -4.10
N HIS A 19 -8.90 -4.32 -4.45
CA HIS A 19 -8.27 -3.32 -3.57
C HIS A 19 -9.27 -2.24 -3.13
N LYS A 20 -9.97 -1.65 -4.12
CA LYS A 20 -11.00 -0.65 -3.85
C LYS A 20 -12.13 -1.23 -2.99
N GLN A 21 -12.66 -2.39 -3.38
CA GLN A 21 -13.76 -3.03 -2.66
C GLN A 21 -13.40 -3.33 -1.20
N TRP A 22 -12.17 -3.79 -0.96
CA TRP A 22 -11.70 -4.11 0.38
C TRP A 22 -11.67 -2.86 1.27
N ILE A 23 -11.01 -1.80 0.82
CA ILE A 23 -10.86 -0.59 1.65
C ILE A 23 -12.17 0.17 1.83
N ASP A 24 -13.02 0.24 0.80
CA ASP A 24 -14.34 0.86 0.93
C ASP A 24 -15.20 0.12 1.97
N SER A 25 -15.13 -1.22 1.98
CA SER A 25 -15.81 -2.05 2.97
C SER A 25 -15.21 -1.86 4.36
N TYR A 26 -13.89 -1.85 4.48
CA TYR A 26 -13.22 -1.62 5.75
C TYR A 26 -13.57 -0.23 6.32
N GLN A 27 -13.54 0.82 5.51
CA GLN A 27 -13.95 2.16 5.92
C GLN A 27 -15.42 2.19 6.38
N LYS A 28 -16.31 1.50 5.66
CA LYS A 28 -17.75 1.48 5.95
C LYS A 28 -18.08 0.78 7.27
N TYR A 29 -17.40 -0.32 7.59
CA TYR A 29 -17.74 -1.17 8.73
C TYR A 29 -16.81 -1.01 9.94
N SER A 30 -15.72 -0.28 9.79
CA SER A 30 -14.80 0.01 10.87
C SER A 30 -15.39 1.06 11.83
N HIS A 31 -15.08 0.93 13.11
CA HIS A 31 -15.32 1.98 14.10
C HIS A 31 -14.19 3.01 14.17
N HIS A 32 -13.12 2.82 13.40
CA HIS A 32 -11.99 3.75 13.29
C HIS A 32 -12.25 4.85 12.25
N ASN A 33 -11.55 5.97 12.38
CA ASN A 33 -11.55 7.03 11.37
C ASN A 33 -10.58 6.68 10.25
N ILE A 34 -11.09 6.39 9.06
CA ILE A 34 -10.27 5.97 7.94
C ILE A 34 -10.22 7.07 6.89
N THR A 35 -9.02 7.55 6.58
CA THR A 35 -8.74 8.43 5.46
C THR A 35 -8.08 7.61 4.35
N ILE A 36 -8.54 7.76 3.12
CA ILE A 36 -7.99 7.05 1.96
C ILE A 36 -7.18 8.04 1.12
N LEU A 37 -5.91 7.73 0.91
CA LEU A 37 -5.02 8.41 -0.02
C LEU A 37 -4.70 7.46 -1.16
N SER A 38 -5.15 7.77 -2.38
CA SER A 38 -5.12 6.80 -3.46
C SER A 38 -4.92 7.41 -4.83
N LEU A 39 -4.42 6.59 -5.75
CA LEU A 39 -4.33 6.91 -7.18
C LEU A 39 -5.29 6.01 -7.98
N PRO A 40 -5.80 6.48 -9.13
CA PRO A 40 -6.66 5.65 -9.98
C PRO A 40 -6.01 4.34 -10.39
N GLY A 41 -6.78 3.25 -10.38
CA GLY A 41 -6.34 1.90 -10.75
C GLY A 41 -6.11 1.73 -12.24
N LYS A 42 -5.02 2.29 -12.74
CA LYS A 42 -4.60 2.20 -14.15
C LYS A 42 -3.11 1.94 -14.22
N LYS A 43 -2.67 1.09 -15.16
CA LYS A 43 -1.25 0.84 -15.42
C LYS A 43 -0.49 0.43 -14.15
N TRP A 44 -0.86 -0.67 -13.55
CA TRP A 44 -0.39 -1.14 -12.25
C TRP A 44 1.14 -1.14 -12.08
N LYS A 45 1.89 -1.48 -13.11
CA LYS A 45 3.36 -1.46 -13.10
C LYS A 45 3.90 -0.07 -12.79
N TRP A 46 3.34 0.96 -13.43
CA TRP A 46 3.71 2.34 -13.16
C TRP A 46 3.28 2.80 -11.75
N ARG A 47 2.16 2.29 -11.26
CA ARG A 47 1.73 2.58 -9.89
C ARG A 47 2.71 2.03 -8.86
N MET A 48 3.19 0.80 -9.05
CA MET A 48 4.20 0.22 -8.16
C MET A 48 5.53 0.95 -8.22
N HIS A 49 5.96 1.45 -9.39
CA HIS A 49 7.21 2.19 -9.51
C HIS A 49 7.11 3.64 -9.04
N GLY A 50 6.16 4.40 -9.55
CA GLY A 50 6.10 5.86 -9.38
C GLY A 50 5.02 6.36 -8.43
N GLY A 51 4.01 5.54 -8.13
CA GLY A 51 2.87 5.95 -7.30
C GLY A 51 3.27 6.44 -5.92
N ALA A 52 4.29 5.84 -5.33
CA ALA A 52 4.79 6.22 -4.01
C ALA A 52 5.28 7.67 -3.94
N ILE A 53 5.91 8.16 -5.01
CA ILE A 53 6.40 9.56 -5.07
C ILE A 53 5.22 10.52 -5.03
N THR A 54 4.23 10.31 -5.90
CA THR A 54 3.04 11.17 -5.97
C THR A 54 2.29 11.17 -4.64
N LEU A 55 2.04 9.98 -4.08
CA LEU A 55 1.32 9.83 -2.81
C LEU A 55 2.09 10.43 -1.63
N ALA A 56 3.42 10.35 -1.63
CA ALA A 56 4.24 10.98 -0.59
C ALA A 56 4.16 12.51 -0.66
N GLN A 57 4.16 13.08 -1.87
CA GLN A 57 3.97 14.52 -2.06
C GLN A 57 2.60 14.97 -1.56
N GLU A 58 1.53 14.25 -1.93
CA GLU A 58 0.18 14.52 -1.42
C GLU A 58 0.08 14.35 0.10
N TYR A 59 0.72 13.31 0.65
CA TYR A 59 0.77 13.07 2.09
C TYR A 59 1.44 14.23 2.85
N ASN A 60 2.49 14.81 2.30
CA ASN A 60 3.21 15.94 2.93
C ASN A 60 2.33 17.19 3.10
N GLU A 61 1.27 17.33 2.32
CA GLU A 61 0.29 18.42 2.44
C GLU A 61 -0.80 18.14 3.49
N ILE A 62 -0.90 16.88 3.96
CA ILE A 62 -1.88 16.49 4.97
C ILE A 62 -1.39 16.95 6.35
N LYS A 63 -2.18 17.77 7.03
CA LYS A 63 -1.87 18.25 8.37
C LYS A 63 -2.33 17.31 9.50
N ASN A 64 -3.17 16.35 9.16
CA ASN A 64 -3.70 15.40 10.14
C ASN A 64 -2.62 14.43 10.61
N LYS A 65 -2.69 14.05 11.88
CA LYS A 65 -1.86 12.99 12.44
C LYS A 65 -2.63 11.67 12.38
N PHE A 66 -1.90 10.59 12.09
CA PHE A 66 -2.46 9.25 12.02
C PHE A 66 -1.76 8.35 13.05
N ASP A 67 -2.54 7.51 13.71
CA ASP A 67 -2.02 6.48 14.61
C ASP A 67 -1.41 5.33 13.82
N ILE A 68 -2.05 4.99 12.69
CA ILE A 68 -1.64 3.92 11.79
C ILE A 68 -1.60 4.44 10.35
N ILE A 69 -0.57 4.05 9.63
CA ILE A 69 -0.47 4.15 8.18
C ILE A 69 -0.54 2.73 7.63
N LEU A 70 -1.67 2.40 7.01
CA LEU A 70 -1.94 1.10 6.41
C LEU A 70 -1.70 1.19 4.91
N CYS A 71 -0.76 0.40 4.40
CA CYS A 71 -0.31 0.45 3.02
C CYS A 71 -0.69 -0.84 2.29
N SER A 72 -1.17 -0.72 1.05
CA SER A 72 -1.34 -1.88 0.19
C SER A 72 -0.01 -2.39 -0.38
N ASP A 73 0.00 -3.64 -0.83
CA ASP A 73 1.15 -4.28 -1.52
C ASP A 73 1.56 -3.58 -2.82
N MET A 74 0.71 -2.71 -3.37
CA MET A 74 1.03 -1.89 -4.54
C MET A 74 1.96 -0.71 -4.23
N LEU A 75 2.20 -0.39 -2.96
CA LEU A 75 3.03 0.73 -2.54
C LEU A 75 4.51 0.33 -2.44
N ASN A 76 5.37 1.12 -3.08
CA ASN A 76 6.81 1.09 -2.78
C ASN A 76 7.07 1.87 -1.50
N LEU A 77 6.95 1.19 -0.35
CA LEU A 77 7.07 1.82 0.97
C LEU A 77 8.44 2.45 1.22
N PRO A 78 9.59 1.86 0.83
CA PRO A 78 10.89 2.53 0.93
C PRO A 78 10.92 3.90 0.27
N VAL A 79 10.41 4.01 -0.94
CA VAL A 79 10.35 5.29 -1.67
C VAL A 79 9.37 6.25 -1.01
N PHE A 80 8.20 5.77 -0.60
CA PHE A 80 7.23 6.59 0.11
C PHE A 80 7.84 7.19 1.38
N LYS A 81 8.52 6.38 2.20
CA LYS A 81 9.20 6.85 3.42
C LYS A 81 10.32 7.85 3.13
N ALA A 82 11.08 7.64 2.06
CA ALA A 82 12.18 8.53 1.70
C ALA A 82 11.71 9.91 1.23
N VAL A 83 10.54 9.98 0.60
CA VAL A 83 9.97 11.23 0.07
C VAL A 83 9.02 11.91 1.07
N SER A 84 8.44 11.14 1.99
CA SER A 84 7.63 11.68 3.09
C SER A 84 8.55 12.25 4.16
N TYR A 85 8.37 13.54 4.49
CA TYR A 85 9.16 14.16 5.54
C TYR A 85 8.83 13.58 6.93
N ASP A 86 9.30 14.21 7.99
CA ASP A 86 9.26 13.75 9.39
C ASP A 86 7.86 13.43 9.97
N ASN A 87 6.80 13.58 9.17
CA ASN A 87 5.42 13.35 9.58
C ASN A 87 5.10 11.86 9.91
N LEU A 88 5.96 10.92 9.53
CA LEU A 88 5.77 9.48 9.77
C LEU A 88 6.23 9.03 11.16
N CYS A 89 6.95 9.86 11.91
CA CYS A 89 7.71 9.46 13.10
C CYS A 89 6.89 8.86 14.25
N ASN A 90 5.60 9.10 14.30
CA ASN A 90 4.73 8.65 15.41
C ASN A 90 3.65 7.66 14.98
N SER A 91 3.61 7.28 13.71
CA SER A 91 2.61 6.35 13.20
C SER A 91 3.19 4.93 13.11
N LYS A 92 2.37 3.92 13.41
CA LYS A 92 2.70 2.54 13.09
C LYS A 92 2.41 2.27 11.62
N ILE A 93 3.40 1.71 10.91
CA ILE A 93 3.28 1.41 9.48
C ILE A 93 3.00 -0.07 9.30
N ILE A 94 1.90 -0.36 8.64
CA ILE A 94 1.42 -1.72 8.41
C ILE A 94 1.30 -1.94 6.91
N MET A 95 1.89 -3.04 6.42
CA MET A 95 1.64 -3.52 5.06
C MET A 95 0.49 -4.54 5.08
N TYR A 96 -0.44 -4.39 4.15
CA TYR A 96 -1.48 -5.37 3.90
C TYR A 96 -1.35 -5.89 2.47
N PHE A 97 -1.08 -7.19 2.37
CA PHE A 97 -0.88 -7.89 1.10
C PHE A 97 -2.18 -8.51 0.63
N HIS A 98 -2.81 -7.93 -0.38
CA HIS A 98 -3.89 -8.56 -1.13
C HIS A 98 -3.37 -9.75 -1.93
N GLU A 99 -2.16 -9.59 -2.46
CA GLU A 99 -1.39 -10.55 -3.23
C GLU A 99 0.11 -10.24 -3.05
N ASN A 100 0.97 -11.09 -3.57
CA ASN A 100 2.39 -10.78 -3.70
C ASN A 100 2.87 -11.08 -5.11
N GLN A 101 3.81 -10.31 -5.61
CA GLN A 101 4.25 -10.40 -7.00
C GLN A 101 5.21 -11.57 -7.26
N LEU A 102 5.64 -12.30 -6.23
CA LEU A 102 6.42 -13.53 -6.40
C LEU A 102 5.55 -14.70 -6.89
N SER A 103 4.35 -14.84 -6.32
CA SER A 103 3.43 -15.95 -6.61
C SER A 103 2.26 -15.56 -7.51
N TYR A 104 2.14 -14.27 -7.87
CA TYR A 104 1.05 -13.79 -8.72
C TYR A 104 1.16 -14.37 -10.14
N PRO A 105 0.09 -14.94 -10.69
CA PRO A 105 0.12 -15.53 -12.02
C PRO A 105 0.21 -14.42 -13.08
N TRP A 106 1.35 -14.36 -13.74
CA TRP A 106 1.58 -13.43 -14.84
C TRP A 106 0.80 -13.83 -16.10
N SER A 107 0.38 -12.82 -16.86
CA SER A 107 -0.18 -13.07 -18.18
C SER A 107 0.89 -13.69 -19.06
N PRO A 108 0.59 -14.80 -19.81
CA PRO A 108 1.54 -15.40 -20.75
C PRO A 108 2.02 -14.43 -21.85
N MET A 109 1.27 -13.35 -22.09
CA MET A 109 1.61 -12.33 -23.07
C MET A 109 2.47 -11.20 -22.49
N ASP A 110 2.81 -11.24 -21.19
CA ASP A 110 3.60 -10.19 -20.57
C ASP A 110 5.09 -10.38 -20.86
N LYS A 111 5.66 -9.43 -21.58
CA LYS A 111 7.06 -9.46 -22.00
C LYS A 111 8.06 -9.37 -20.84
N ASP A 112 7.64 -8.95 -19.66
CA ASP A 112 8.54 -8.84 -18.52
C ASP A 112 9.04 -10.20 -18.03
N LEU A 113 8.27 -11.28 -18.24
CA LEU A 113 8.73 -12.66 -17.98
C LEU A 113 9.89 -13.05 -18.92
N GLU A 114 9.72 -12.83 -20.24
CA GLU A 114 10.75 -13.11 -21.23
C GLU A 114 12.03 -12.31 -20.98
N LEU A 115 11.86 -11.06 -20.59
CA LEU A 115 12.95 -10.11 -20.33
C LEU A 115 13.52 -10.21 -18.92
N LYS A 116 13.04 -11.16 -18.10
CA LYS A 116 13.43 -11.37 -16.69
C LYS A 116 13.33 -10.10 -15.84
N ARG A 117 12.27 -9.33 -16.04
CA ARG A 117 11.98 -8.07 -15.31
C ARG A 117 10.84 -8.20 -14.30
N ASP A 118 10.22 -9.36 -14.23
CA ASP A 118 9.13 -9.67 -13.31
C ASP A 118 9.53 -9.55 -11.81
N LEU A 119 10.76 -9.91 -11.49
CA LEU A 119 11.27 -9.85 -10.12
C LEU A 119 11.37 -8.42 -9.53
N HIS A 120 11.31 -7.38 -10.34
CA HIS A 120 11.28 -6.00 -9.84
C HIS A 120 10.09 -5.73 -8.92
N TYR A 121 8.91 -6.25 -9.27
CA TYR A 121 7.68 -6.02 -8.51
C TYR A 121 7.69 -6.82 -7.21
N TYR A 122 8.20 -8.04 -7.24
CA TYR A 122 8.46 -8.80 -6.03
C TYR A 122 9.43 -8.07 -5.10
N TYR A 123 10.50 -7.49 -5.64
CA TYR A 123 11.48 -6.76 -4.84
C TYR A 123 10.87 -5.55 -4.12
N ILE A 124 9.89 -4.87 -4.75
CA ILE A 124 9.12 -3.81 -4.11
C ILE A 124 8.33 -4.35 -2.91
N ASN A 125 7.64 -5.48 -3.06
CA ASN A 125 6.93 -6.14 -1.96
C ASN A 125 7.88 -6.53 -0.83
N TYR A 126 9.00 -7.18 -1.17
CA TYR A 126 9.99 -7.64 -0.22
C TYR A 126 10.58 -6.49 0.59
N THR A 127 11.09 -5.46 -0.06
CA THR A 127 11.68 -4.30 0.62
C THR A 127 10.66 -3.52 1.46
N SER A 128 9.42 -3.44 0.99
CA SER A 128 8.32 -2.83 1.76
C SER A 128 8.01 -3.61 3.03
N SER A 129 8.02 -4.94 2.96
CA SER A 129 7.78 -5.80 4.12
C SER A 129 8.88 -5.69 5.18
N LEU A 130 10.13 -5.45 4.76
CA LEU A 130 11.27 -5.33 5.68
C LEU A 130 11.23 -4.06 6.53
N ILE A 131 10.64 -2.99 6.03
CA ILE A 131 10.68 -1.68 6.70
C ILE A 131 9.36 -1.28 7.35
N SER A 132 8.33 -2.09 7.20
CA SER A 132 7.05 -1.93 7.92
C SER A 132 7.17 -2.45 9.36
N ASP A 133 6.33 -1.94 10.26
CA ASP A 133 6.24 -2.46 11.62
C ASP A 133 5.55 -3.83 11.66
N HIS A 134 4.54 -4.03 10.80
CA HIS A 134 3.78 -5.29 10.72
C HIS A 134 3.39 -5.58 9.27
N ASN A 135 3.26 -6.89 8.97
CA ASN A 135 2.80 -7.38 7.68
C ASN A 135 1.59 -8.30 7.89
N TYR A 136 0.51 -8.03 7.16
CA TYR A 136 -0.69 -8.85 7.14
C TYR A 136 -0.98 -9.33 5.73
N PHE A 137 -1.52 -10.53 5.63
CA PHE A 137 -1.86 -11.18 4.36
C PHE A 137 -3.33 -11.55 4.36
N ASN A 138 -3.98 -11.45 3.21
CA ASN A 138 -5.40 -11.77 3.07
C ASN A 138 -5.68 -13.29 3.15
N SER A 139 -4.67 -14.12 3.00
CA SER A 139 -4.78 -15.58 3.06
C SER A 139 -3.46 -16.26 3.45
N ASN A 140 -3.55 -17.53 3.84
CA ASN A 140 -2.37 -18.36 4.12
C ASN A 140 -1.60 -18.79 2.85
N TYR A 141 -2.12 -18.44 1.66
CA TYR A 141 -1.44 -18.72 0.38
C TYR A 141 -0.27 -17.77 0.14
N HIS A 142 -0.37 -16.54 0.58
CA HIS A 142 0.65 -15.51 0.39
C HIS A 142 1.62 -15.46 1.56
#